data_a7d62c4dff5a6be63e9c643e76fe9d0f
#
_entry.id   a7d62c4dff5a6be63e9c643e76fe9d0f
#
_cell.length_a   1.000
_cell.length_b   1.000
_cell.length_c   1.000
_cell.angle_alpha   90.00
_cell.angle_beta   90.00
_cell.angle_gamma   90.00
#
_symmetry.space_group_name_H-M   'P 1'
#
loop_
_entity.id
_entity.type
_entity.pdbx_description
1 polymer ?
#
loop_
_entity_poly.entity_id
_entity_poly.type
_entity_poly.pdbx_seq_one_letter_code
_entity_poly.pdbx_strand_id
1 'polypeptide(L)'
;MQFKIIYFLLLSSILISCDLNQKKQKQELPGRLGNEDLTINDDKRIDQNLLKAMIGIGLDGVQPAPNVKVSDSYETKLNYLNSIEPAYQELFNSIFSSYKLPENVETKTKKIIGDDGNEITIYINKPKDVNNNIPAILHLHGGGMAILTANDSNYIYWRHKLASKGLVVIGVEFRNIGGAMGNHPFPSGLNDCLSALKWVYNNKKELGISKIIISGESGGGNLSIATALKAKDEGIINYIDGVYAQCPYISNLYDKGNSDLKSLVENDTYFLRGDSSNIMASLYDGIDSKNPFAWPYHAEIDLLKGLPPHIITVNELDPLRD
;
A
#
# COMPACT_ATOMS: atom_id res chain seq x y z
N MET A 1 13.00 -21.17 19.19
CA MET A 1 13.58 -19.82 19.34
C MET A 1 13.77 -19.12 17.99
N GLN A 2 13.06 -19.54 16.93
CA GLN A 2 13.20 -19.03 15.55
C GLN A 2 12.02 -18.12 15.08
N PHE A 3 11.07 -17.79 15.96
CA PHE A 3 9.79 -17.20 15.54
C PHE A 3 9.66 -15.68 15.74
N LYS A 4 10.73 -14.96 16.09
CA LYS A 4 10.66 -13.50 16.31
C LYS A 4 11.06 -12.63 15.11
N ILE A 5 11.53 -13.22 14.03
CA ILE A 5 12.22 -12.47 12.96
C ILE A 5 11.29 -11.98 11.84
N ILE A 6 10.19 -12.64 11.60
CA ILE A 6 9.27 -12.30 10.47
C ILE A 6 8.36 -11.10 10.77
N TYR A 7 8.32 -10.62 12.01
CA TYR A 7 7.57 -9.42 12.40
C TYR A 7 8.08 -8.12 11.75
N PHE A 8 9.24 -8.13 11.09
CA PHE A 8 9.93 -6.92 10.66
C PHE A 8 9.60 -6.45 9.24
N LEU A 9 9.09 -7.29 8.37
CA LEU A 9 8.80 -6.91 6.98
C LEU A 9 7.60 -5.97 6.83
N LEU A 10 6.79 -5.81 7.87
CA LEU A 10 5.63 -4.91 7.89
C LEU A 10 5.60 -4.00 9.14
N LEU A 11 6.56 -4.12 10.06
CA LEU A 11 6.51 -3.44 11.36
C LEU A 11 7.81 -2.70 11.73
N SER A 12 8.74 -2.49 10.81
CA SER A 12 10.00 -1.78 11.09
C SER A 12 9.85 -0.28 11.40
N SER A 13 8.65 0.20 11.62
CA SER A 13 8.39 1.60 11.97
C SER A 13 8.07 1.86 13.44
N ILE A 14 8.22 0.89 14.34
CA ILE A 14 7.97 1.15 15.77
C ILE A 14 9.19 0.75 16.58
N LEU A 15 9.83 1.76 17.16
CA LEU A 15 10.89 1.76 18.16
C LEU A 15 12.33 1.90 17.63
N ILE A 16 12.69 3.08 17.17
CA ILE A 16 14.03 3.63 17.42
C ILE A 16 13.83 4.98 18.12
N SER A 17 14.16 5.02 19.39
CA SER A 17 14.23 6.24 20.17
C SER A 17 15.26 7.19 19.55
N CYS A 18 14.85 8.43 19.33
CA CYS A 18 15.73 9.52 18.94
C CYS A 18 16.84 9.71 19.97
N ASP A 19 18.06 9.36 19.62
CA ASP A 19 19.23 9.93 20.24
C ASP A 19 19.71 11.11 19.40
N LEU A 20 19.31 12.30 19.83
CA LEU A 20 19.41 13.57 19.09
C LEU A 20 20.77 14.23 19.21
N ASN A 21 21.91 13.52 19.20
CA ASN A 21 23.21 14.20 19.20
C ASN A 21 24.36 13.38 18.61
N GLN A 22 24.26 12.98 17.37
CA GLN A 22 25.45 12.76 16.54
C GLN A 22 25.19 13.31 15.16
N LYS A 23 25.83 14.42 14.81
CA LYS A 23 26.08 14.82 13.42
C LYS A 23 26.94 13.76 12.76
N LYS A 24 26.37 12.60 12.41
CA LYS A 24 26.99 11.70 11.45
C LYS A 24 26.93 12.44 10.12
N GLN A 25 28.11 12.78 9.56
CA GLN A 25 28.21 13.02 8.14
C GLN A 25 27.46 11.90 7.43
N LYS A 26 26.39 12.22 6.72
CA LYS A 26 25.69 11.30 5.84
C LYS A 26 26.71 10.90 4.78
N GLN A 27 27.35 9.75 4.97
CA GLN A 27 28.13 9.12 3.92
C GLN A 27 27.11 8.76 2.84
N GLU A 28 27.18 9.43 1.70
CA GLU A 28 26.38 9.06 0.53
C GLU A 28 26.79 7.63 0.16
N LEU A 29 25.94 6.68 0.47
CA LEU A 29 26.15 5.31 0.04
C LEU A 29 25.73 5.21 -1.42
N PRO A 30 26.54 4.53 -2.23
CA PRO A 30 26.34 4.52 -3.70
C PRO A 30 25.17 3.63 -4.09
N GLY A 31 24.08 3.51 -3.60
CA GLY A 31 22.99 2.66 -4.07
C GLY A 31 23.29 1.91 -5.37
N ARG A 32 22.30 1.55 -6.14
CA ARG A 32 22.54 0.93 -7.46
C ARG A 32 23.01 1.90 -8.53
N LEU A 33 22.98 3.18 -8.23
CA LEU A 33 23.39 4.21 -9.16
C LEU A 33 24.86 4.00 -9.61
N GLY A 34 25.03 3.73 -10.90
CA GLY A 34 26.34 3.45 -11.50
C GLY A 34 26.83 2.00 -11.33
N ASN A 35 26.08 1.11 -10.71
CA ASN A 35 26.38 -0.32 -10.62
C ASN A 35 25.10 -1.16 -10.72
N GLU A 36 24.70 -1.51 -11.93
CA GLU A 36 23.49 -2.29 -12.20
C GLU A 36 23.57 -3.74 -11.68
N ASP A 37 24.77 -4.23 -11.44
CA ASP A 37 25.03 -5.58 -10.92
C ASP A 37 24.95 -5.65 -9.39
N LEU A 38 24.86 -4.51 -8.69
CA LEU A 38 24.75 -4.50 -7.24
C LEU A 38 23.44 -5.15 -6.80
N THR A 39 23.55 -6.22 -6.04
CA THR A 39 22.38 -6.89 -5.47
C THR A 39 22.06 -6.33 -4.08
N ILE A 40 20.86 -6.62 -3.60
CA ILE A 40 20.48 -6.22 -2.23
C ILE A 40 21.38 -6.86 -1.17
N ASN A 41 21.97 -8.03 -1.47
CA ASN A 41 22.95 -8.72 -0.58
C ASN A 41 24.21 -7.90 -0.35
N ASP A 42 24.61 -7.11 -1.35
CA ASP A 42 25.86 -6.35 -1.34
C ASP A 42 25.64 -4.89 -0.93
N ASP A 43 24.39 -4.45 -0.83
CA ASP A 43 24.07 -3.08 -0.42
C ASP A 43 24.24 -2.91 1.10
N LYS A 44 25.17 -2.03 1.48
CA LYS A 44 25.52 -1.78 2.88
C LYS A 44 24.41 -1.14 3.71
N ARG A 45 23.35 -0.66 3.07
CA ARG A 45 22.20 -0.05 3.74
C ARG A 45 21.20 -1.10 4.25
N ILE A 46 21.27 -2.36 3.76
CA ILE A 46 20.34 -3.41 4.17
C ILE A 46 20.52 -3.81 5.63
N ASP A 47 19.44 -3.91 6.38
CA ASP A 47 19.46 -4.57 7.68
C ASP A 47 19.71 -6.08 7.52
N GLN A 48 20.68 -6.61 8.25
CA GLN A 48 21.12 -7.99 8.09
C GLN A 48 20.08 -9.03 8.53
N ASN A 49 19.15 -8.67 9.41
CA ASN A 49 18.05 -9.56 9.78
C ASN A 49 16.95 -9.57 8.72
N LEU A 50 16.69 -8.39 8.12
CA LEU A 50 15.81 -8.27 6.99
C LEU A 50 16.33 -9.06 5.78
N LEU A 51 17.63 -8.90 5.47
CA LEU A 51 18.28 -9.65 4.38
C LEU A 51 18.13 -11.16 4.56
N LYS A 52 18.39 -11.70 5.77
CA LYS A 52 18.18 -13.12 6.05
C LYS A 52 16.75 -13.58 5.83
N ALA A 53 15.77 -12.75 6.18
CA ALA A 53 14.37 -13.06 5.94
C ALA A 53 14.06 -13.09 4.43
N MET A 54 14.59 -12.12 3.67
CA MET A 54 14.41 -12.02 2.21
C MET A 54 15.04 -13.20 1.48
N ILE A 55 16.26 -13.60 1.85
CA ILE A 55 16.92 -14.81 1.32
C ILE A 55 16.03 -16.05 1.55
N GLY A 56 15.45 -16.17 2.74
CA GLY A 56 14.60 -17.30 3.10
C GLY A 56 13.33 -17.45 2.26
N ILE A 57 12.93 -16.40 1.55
CA ILE A 57 11.73 -16.38 0.69
C ILE A 57 12.08 -16.04 -0.78
N GLY A 58 13.36 -16.00 -1.13
CA GLY A 58 13.82 -15.77 -2.51
C GLY A 58 13.64 -14.33 -3.03
N LEU A 59 13.61 -13.34 -2.15
CA LEU A 59 13.46 -11.92 -2.50
C LEU A 59 14.77 -11.12 -2.41
N ASP A 60 15.91 -11.78 -2.35
CA ASP A 60 17.23 -11.17 -2.27
C ASP A 60 17.88 -10.95 -3.65
N GLY A 61 17.23 -11.37 -4.71
CA GLY A 61 17.68 -11.20 -6.10
C GLY A 61 17.23 -9.90 -6.75
N VAL A 62 17.74 -9.68 -7.96
CA VAL A 62 17.23 -8.63 -8.85
C VAL A 62 15.88 -9.06 -9.43
N GLN A 63 14.88 -8.21 -9.32
CA GLN A 63 13.56 -8.50 -9.88
C GLN A 63 13.64 -8.62 -11.40
N PRO A 64 13.03 -9.66 -12.01
CA PRO A 64 13.05 -9.83 -13.46
C PRO A 64 12.35 -8.68 -14.18
N ALA A 65 12.89 -8.29 -15.33
CA ALA A 65 12.25 -7.27 -16.16
C ALA A 65 10.91 -7.77 -16.71
N PRO A 66 9.88 -6.90 -16.79
CA PRO A 66 8.64 -7.26 -17.46
C PRO A 66 8.90 -7.57 -18.94
N ASN A 67 8.13 -8.52 -19.46
CA ASN A 67 8.19 -8.87 -20.89
C ASN A 67 7.32 -7.97 -21.77
N VAL A 68 6.80 -6.87 -21.21
CA VAL A 68 5.97 -5.86 -21.87
C VAL A 68 6.53 -4.47 -21.63
N LYS A 69 6.13 -3.52 -22.46
CA LYS A 69 6.56 -2.11 -22.40
C LYS A 69 5.36 -1.18 -22.25
N VAL A 70 5.61 0.02 -21.76
CA VAL A 70 4.59 1.09 -21.70
C VAL A 70 3.96 1.38 -23.07
N SER A 71 4.76 1.28 -24.14
CA SER A 71 4.31 1.49 -25.53
C SER A 71 3.44 0.38 -26.11
N ASP A 72 3.35 -0.77 -25.46
CA ASP A 72 2.53 -1.88 -25.92
C ASP A 72 1.03 -1.57 -25.79
N SER A 73 0.21 -2.36 -26.49
CA SER A 73 -1.24 -2.15 -26.45
C SER A 73 -1.80 -2.25 -25.02
N TYR A 74 -2.93 -1.62 -24.78
CA TYR A 74 -3.66 -1.71 -23.51
C TYR A 74 -3.88 -3.17 -23.12
N GLU A 75 -4.37 -3.99 -24.07
CA GLU A 75 -4.66 -5.40 -23.86
C GLU A 75 -3.39 -6.21 -23.49
N THR A 76 -2.27 -5.97 -24.17
CA THR A 76 -0.99 -6.63 -23.86
C THR A 76 -0.55 -6.34 -22.43
N LYS A 77 -0.61 -5.08 -22.01
CA LYS A 77 -0.26 -4.67 -20.65
C LYS A 77 -1.24 -5.21 -19.60
N LEU A 78 -2.53 -5.22 -19.89
CA LEU A 78 -3.54 -5.80 -19.00
C LEU A 78 -3.33 -7.32 -18.81
N ASN A 79 -3.06 -8.04 -19.89
CA ASN A 79 -2.75 -9.46 -19.84
C ASN A 79 -1.49 -9.75 -19.02
N TYR A 80 -0.49 -8.90 -19.08
CA TYR A 80 0.69 -8.98 -18.21
C TYR A 80 0.28 -8.85 -16.73
N LEU A 81 -0.49 -7.83 -16.34
CA LEU A 81 -0.95 -7.68 -14.95
C LEU A 81 -1.72 -8.91 -14.47
N ASN A 82 -2.63 -9.42 -15.29
CA ASN A 82 -3.40 -10.64 -14.97
C ASN A 82 -2.50 -11.86 -14.80
N SER A 83 -1.37 -11.92 -15.49
CA SER A 83 -0.43 -13.04 -15.42
C SER A 83 0.47 -13.02 -14.19
N ILE A 84 0.77 -11.86 -13.62
CA ILE A 84 1.67 -11.75 -12.47
C ILE A 84 0.96 -11.86 -11.12
N GLU A 85 -0.32 -11.53 -11.03
CA GLU A 85 -1.08 -11.57 -9.77
C GLU A 85 -1.01 -12.95 -9.07
N PRO A 86 -1.21 -14.10 -9.76
CA PRO A 86 -1.14 -15.41 -9.10
C PRO A 86 0.20 -15.69 -8.42
N ALA A 87 1.31 -15.19 -8.99
CA ALA A 87 2.64 -15.38 -8.40
C ALA A 87 2.80 -14.61 -7.09
N TYR A 88 2.28 -13.38 -7.02
CA TYR A 88 2.23 -12.62 -5.76
C TYR A 88 1.33 -13.29 -4.72
N GLN A 89 0.17 -13.80 -5.13
CA GLN A 89 -0.74 -14.52 -4.23
C GLN A 89 -0.10 -15.79 -3.69
N GLU A 90 0.61 -16.56 -4.54
CA GLU A 90 1.34 -17.75 -4.12
C GLU A 90 2.46 -17.41 -3.13
N LEU A 91 3.23 -16.34 -3.39
CA LEU A 91 4.25 -15.84 -2.47
C LEU A 91 3.64 -15.51 -1.10
N PHE A 92 2.57 -14.73 -1.06
CA PHE A 92 1.91 -14.38 0.21
C PHE A 92 1.33 -15.60 0.91
N ASN A 93 0.74 -16.54 0.17
CA ASN A 93 0.24 -17.78 0.73
C ASN A 93 1.37 -18.62 1.34
N SER A 94 2.52 -18.70 0.68
CA SER A 94 3.68 -19.44 1.20
C SER A 94 4.18 -18.89 2.54
N ILE A 95 4.09 -17.57 2.73
CA ILE A 95 4.54 -16.88 3.93
C ILE A 95 3.47 -16.91 5.03
N PHE A 96 2.23 -16.58 4.69
CA PHE A 96 1.20 -16.23 5.68
C PHE A 96 0.20 -17.35 6.01
N SER A 97 0.03 -18.37 5.16
CA SER A 97 -0.91 -19.46 5.41
C SER A 97 -0.60 -20.31 6.65
N SER A 98 0.67 -20.36 7.04
CA SER A 98 1.11 -21.08 8.24
C SER A 98 0.84 -20.34 9.56
N TYR A 99 0.53 -19.04 9.50
CA TYR A 99 0.27 -18.23 10.69
C TYR A 99 -1.14 -18.44 11.20
N LYS A 100 -1.26 -18.77 12.48
CA LYS A 100 -2.57 -18.83 13.14
C LYS A 100 -3.14 -17.44 13.29
N LEU A 101 -4.36 -17.27 12.84
CA LEU A 101 -5.14 -16.06 13.07
C LEU A 101 -5.50 -15.95 14.57
N PRO A 102 -5.53 -14.72 15.13
CA PRO A 102 -5.94 -14.51 16.50
C PRO A 102 -7.37 -14.99 16.76
N GLU A 103 -7.58 -15.84 17.76
CA GLU A 103 -8.88 -16.42 18.09
C GLU A 103 -9.86 -15.41 18.69
N ASN A 104 -9.35 -14.30 19.23
CA ASN A 104 -10.15 -13.23 19.83
C ASN A 104 -10.71 -12.22 18.81
N VAL A 105 -10.63 -12.51 17.51
CA VAL A 105 -11.15 -11.66 16.43
C VAL A 105 -12.30 -12.36 15.73
N GLU A 106 -13.40 -11.65 15.53
CA GLU A 106 -14.47 -12.05 14.63
C GLU A 106 -14.35 -11.32 13.29
N THR A 107 -14.74 -11.98 12.21
CA THR A 107 -14.79 -11.40 10.85
C THR A 107 -16.21 -11.49 10.31
N LYS A 108 -16.72 -10.37 9.81
CA LYS A 108 -17.98 -10.29 9.08
C LYS A 108 -17.70 -9.76 7.67
N THR A 109 -18.24 -10.42 6.67
CA THR A 109 -18.23 -9.93 5.29
C THR A 109 -19.56 -9.23 5.02
N LYS A 110 -19.50 -8.06 4.41
CA LYS A 110 -20.68 -7.31 3.99
C LYS A 110 -20.50 -6.78 2.58
N LYS A 111 -21.61 -6.74 1.83
CA LYS A 111 -21.67 -6.08 0.54
C LYS A 111 -22.36 -4.73 0.73
N ILE A 112 -21.78 -3.70 0.19
CA ILE A 112 -22.31 -2.34 0.18
C ILE A 112 -22.46 -1.88 -1.27
N ILE A 113 -23.30 -0.88 -1.51
CA ILE A 113 -23.45 -0.27 -2.84
C ILE A 113 -22.60 0.98 -2.89
N GLY A 114 -21.72 1.03 -3.88
CA GLY A 114 -20.89 2.20 -4.17
C GLY A 114 -21.66 3.32 -4.84
N ASP A 115 -21.08 4.50 -4.86
CA ASP A 115 -21.68 5.68 -5.52
C ASP A 115 -21.83 5.47 -7.05
N ASP A 116 -21.04 4.60 -7.66
CA ASP A 116 -21.14 4.17 -9.06
C ASP A 116 -22.27 3.13 -9.29
N GLY A 117 -22.99 2.73 -8.24
CA GLY A 117 -24.01 1.68 -8.29
C GLY A 117 -23.47 0.25 -8.28
N ASN A 118 -22.17 0.07 -8.18
CA ASN A 118 -21.51 -1.23 -8.10
C ASN A 118 -21.56 -1.80 -6.68
N GLU A 119 -21.45 -3.11 -6.57
CA GLU A 119 -21.32 -3.80 -5.30
C GLU A 119 -19.85 -3.83 -4.86
N ILE A 120 -19.60 -3.42 -3.60
CA ILE A 120 -18.28 -3.43 -2.97
C ILE A 120 -18.33 -4.37 -1.78
N THR A 121 -17.43 -5.34 -1.73
CA THR A 121 -17.29 -6.21 -0.55
C THR A 121 -16.38 -5.56 0.47
N ILE A 122 -16.80 -5.58 1.74
CA ILE A 122 -15.98 -5.15 2.87
C ILE A 122 -15.84 -6.27 3.90
N TYR A 123 -14.65 -6.37 4.49
CA TYR A 123 -14.30 -7.36 5.51
C TYR A 123 -14.10 -6.66 6.85
N ILE A 124 -15.02 -6.86 7.79
CA ILE A 124 -15.03 -6.21 9.10
C ILE A 124 -14.42 -7.17 10.12
N ASN A 125 -13.21 -6.85 10.59
CA ASN A 125 -12.52 -7.58 11.63
C ASN A 125 -12.64 -6.82 12.96
N LYS A 126 -13.21 -7.45 13.99
CA LYS A 126 -13.48 -6.82 15.28
C LYS A 126 -13.04 -7.73 16.43
N PRO A 127 -12.48 -7.18 17.53
CA PRO A 127 -12.25 -7.96 18.75
C PRO A 127 -13.57 -8.47 19.33
N LYS A 128 -13.62 -9.73 19.81
CA LYS A 128 -14.83 -10.35 20.36
C LYS A 128 -15.26 -9.72 21.69
N ASP A 129 -14.28 -9.33 22.51
CA ASP A 129 -14.51 -8.96 23.92
C ASP A 129 -14.44 -7.45 24.17
N VAL A 130 -14.50 -6.64 23.11
CA VAL A 130 -14.41 -5.18 23.24
C VAL A 130 -15.77 -4.54 23.04
N ASN A 131 -16.20 -3.82 24.07
CA ASN A 131 -17.38 -2.98 24.04
C ASN A 131 -17.16 -1.75 23.13
N ASN A 132 -18.23 -1.07 22.80
CA ASN A 132 -18.29 0.04 21.84
C ASN A 132 -17.25 1.15 22.07
N ASN A 133 -17.06 1.99 21.04
CA ASN A 133 -16.25 3.21 21.07
C ASN A 133 -14.74 3.00 20.94
N ILE A 134 -14.32 2.06 20.09
CA ILE A 134 -12.91 1.83 19.73
C ILE A 134 -12.56 2.46 18.39
N PRO A 135 -11.27 2.79 18.13
CA PRO A 135 -10.86 3.32 16.82
C PRO A 135 -11.01 2.27 15.72
N ALA A 136 -11.24 2.75 14.50
CA ALA A 136 -11.28 1.92 13.32
C ALA A 136 -10.19 2.29 12.31
N ILE A 137 -9.73 1.28 11.57
CA ILE A 137 -8.90 1.44 10.39
C ILE A 137 -9.72 1.01 9.17
N LEU A 138 -9.88 1.92 8.21
CA LEU A 138 -10.28 1.59 6.85
C LEU A 138 -9.03 1.18 6.10
N HIS A 139 -8.87 -0.12 5.84
CA HIS A 139 -7.67 -0.69 5.27
C HIS A 139 -7.81 -0.89 3.76
N LEU A 140 -6.87 -0.30 3.02
CA LEU A 140 -6.77 -0.36 1.57
C LEU A 140 -5.51 -1.15 1.21
N HIS A 141 -5.67 -2.26 0.50
CA HIS A 141 -4.56 -3.15 0.17
C HIS A 141 -3.62 -2.59 -0.90
N GLY A 142 -2.40 -3.12 -0.98
CA GLY A 142 -1.41 -2.76 -1.99
C GLY A 142 -1.69 -3.37 -3.37
N GLY A 143 -0.65 -3.46 -4.20
CA GLY A 143 -0.76 -4.01 -5.55
C GLY A 143 -0.87 -2.95 -6.65
N GLY A 144 -0.46 -1.70 -6.36
CA GLY A 144 -0.34 -0.62 -7.35
C GLY A 144 -1.67 -0.17 -7.97
N MET A 145 -2.80 -0.32 -7.26
CA MET A 145 -4.16 -0.14 -7.78
C MET A 145 -4.45 -1.04 -9.00
N ALA A 146 -3.63 -2.04 -9.19
CA ALA A 146 -3.60 -2.84 -10.43
C ALA A 146 -3.95 -4.30 -10.22
N ILE A 147 -3.51 -4.89 -9.12
CA ILE A 147 -3.64 -6.32 -8.81
C ILE A 147 -3.87 -6.52 -7.32
N LEU A 148 -4.07 -7.76 -6.91
CA LEU A 148 -4.34 -8.23 -5.55
C LEU A 148 -5.76 -7.91 -5.07
N THR A 149 -6.11 -8.54 -3.95
CA THR A 149 -7.42 -8.43 -3.33
C THR A 149 -7.30 -8.18 -1.84
N ALA A 150 -8.30 -7.57 -1.24
CA ALA A 150 -8.35 -7.45 0.21
C ALA A 150 -8.41 -8.81 0.93
N ASN A 151 -8.73 -9.88 0.21
CA ASN A 151 -8.82 -11.23 0.74
C ASN A 151 -7.55 -12.07 0.57
N ASP A 152 -6.45 -11.50 0.11
CA ASP A 152 -5.16 -12.20 0.07
C ASP A 152 -4.61 -12.43 1.47
N SER A 153 -3.87 -13.51 1.68
CA SER A 153 -3.49 -14.04 2.98
C SER A 153 -2.71 -13.07 3.86
N ASN A 154 -1.85 -12.24 3.27
CA ASN A 154 -1.11 -11.18 3.97
C ASN A 154 -2.06 -10.12 4.53
N TYR A 155 -3.07 -9.70 3.78
CA TYR A 155 -4.04 -8.69 4.22
C TYR A 155 -5.03 -9.23 5.23
N ILE A 156 -5.46 -10.49 5.09
CA ILE A 156 -6.24 -11.19 6.11
C ILE A 156 -5.46 -11.22 7.42
N TYR A 157 -4.21 -11.66 7.37
CA TYR A 157 -3.35 -11.74 8.56
C TYR A 157 -3.15 -10.36 9.20
N TRP A 158 -2.86 -9.34 8.40
CA TRP A 158 -2.66 -7.97 8.86
C TRP A 158 -3.89 -7.42 9.59
N ARG A 159 -5.06 -7.53 8.97
CA ARG A 159 -6.31 -7.07 9.58
C ARG A 159 -6.60 -7.79 10.90
N HIS A 160 -6.42 -9.09 10.96
CA HIS A 160 -6.61 -9.85 12.20
C HIS A 160 -5.63 -9.43 13.29
N LYS A 161 -4.37 -9.18 12.94
CA LYS A 161 -3.34 -8.73 13.89
C LYS A 161 -3.71 -7.36 14.48
N LEU A 162 -4.10 -6.42 13.66
CA LEU A 162 -4.52 -5.10 14.13
C LEU A 162 -5.80 -5.20 14.99
N ALA A 163 -6.78 -5.96 14.53
CA ALA A 163 -8.01 -6.15 15.28
C ALA A 163 -7.76 -6.80 16.65
N SER A 164 -6.85 -7.77 16.75
CA SER A 164 -6.47 -8.39 18.03
C SER A 164 -5.86 -7.44 19.05
N LYS A 165 -5.49 -6.22 18.61
CA LYS A 165 -4.95 -5.14 19.45
C LYS A 165 -6.01 -4.13 19.90
N GLY A 166 -7.28 -4.40 19.66
CA GLY A 166 -8.37 -3.53 20.12
C GLY A 166 -8.86 -2.53 19.08
N LEU A 167 -8.67 -2.81 17.80
CA LEU A 167 -9.14 -1.97 16.70
C LEU A 167 -10.27 -2.67 15.93
N VAL A 168 -11.18 -1.90 15.35
CA VAL A 168 -12.00 -2.40 14.24
C VAL A 168 -11.21 -2.17 12.95
N VAL A 169 -11.02 -3.22 12.14
CA VAL A 169 -10.29 -3.10 10.87
C VAL A 169 -11.20 -3.52 9.73
N ILE A 170 -11.42 -2.61 8.79
CA ILE A 170 -12.35 -2.79 7.67
C ILE A 170 -11.53 -2.81 6.39
N GLY A 171 -11.36 -3.99 5.80
CA GLY A 171 -10.73 -4.15 4.48
C GLY A 171 -11.73 -3.87 3.38
N VAL A 172 -11.33 -3.13 2.36
CA VAL A 172 -12.14 -2.78 1.21
C VAL A 172 -11.67 -3.56 -0.02
N GLU A 173 -12.59 -4.30 -0.63
CA GLU A 173 -12.37 -4.94 -1.92
C GLU A 173 -12.71 -3.94 -3.04
N PHE A 174 -11.77 -3.09 -3.36
CA PHE A 174 -11.94 -2.06 -4.38
C PHE A 174 -11.58 -2.58 -5.77
N ARG A 175 -12.15 -2.00 -6.80
CA ARG A 175 -11.87 -2.30 -8.20
C ARG A 175 -10.46 -1.91 -8.58
N ASN A 176 -9.76 -2.80 -9.29
CA ASN A 176 -8.40 -2.64 -9.79
C ASN A 176 -8.36 -2.45 -11.31
N ILE A 177 -7.20 -2.06 -11.85
CA ILE A 177 -6.94 -2.01 -13.29
C ILE A 177 -6.99 -3.43 -13.89
N GLY A 178 -6.39 -4.41 -13.19
CA GLY A 178 -6.25 -5.79 -13.64
C GLY A 178 -6.48 -6.79 -12.51
N GLY A 179 -6.00 -8.02 -12.70
CA GLY A 179 -6.17 -9.11 -11.74
C GLY A 179 -7.62 -9.53 -11.56
N ALA A 180 -7.91 -10.15 -10.43
CA ALA A 180 -9.24 -10.66 -10.10
C ALA A 180 -10.31 -9.56 -9.99
N MET A 181 -9.93 -8.34 -9.64
CA MET A 181 -10.81 -7.18 -9.47
C MET A 181 -10.77 -6.19 -10.63
N GLY A 182 -10.09 -6.55 -11.73
CA GLY A 182 -9.89 -5.65 -12.86
C GLY A 182 -11.00 -5.80 -13.90
N ASN A 183 -11.03 -5.00 -14.82
CA ASN A 183 -10.48 -4.04 -15.67
C ASN A 183 -11.15 -2.65 -15.42
N HIS A 184 -10.74 -1.99 -14.36
CA HIS A 184 -11.35 -0.76 -13.90
C HIS A 184 -10.27 0.31 -13.64
N PRO A 185 -9.90 1.14 -14.64
CA PRO A 185 -8.94 2.20 -14.46
C PRO A 185 -9.47 3.28 -13.50
N PHE A 186 -8.61 4.23 -13.18
CA PHE A 186 -9.00 5.43 -12.43
C PHE A 186 -10.27 6.09 -13.05
N PRO A 187 -11.23 6.54 -12.22
CA PRO A 187 -11.19 6.64 -10.76
C PRO A 187 -11.90 5.51 -10.00
N SER A 188 -12.16 4.36 -10.62
CA SER A 188 -13.05 3.31 -10.09
C SER A 188 -12.67 2.86 -8.67
N GLY A 189 -11.40 2.51 -8.44
CA GLY A 189 -10.94 2.08 -7.12
C GLY A 189 -11.01 3.20 -6.07
N LEU A 190 -10.73 4.44 -6.45
CA LEU A 190 -10.88 5.60 -5.55
C LEU A 190 -12.33 5.82 -5.15
N ASN A 191 -13.28 5.71 -6.10
CA ASN A 191 -14.71 5.82 -5.83
C ASN A 191 -15.19 4.75 -4.86
N ASP A 192 -14.69 3.51 -5.00
CA ASP A 192 -15.00 2.42 -4.07
C ASP A 192 -14.48 2.70 -2.66
N CYS A 193 -13.25 3.19 -2.53
CA CYS A 193 -12.66 3.56 -1.25
C CYS A 193 -13.44 4.68 -0.56
N LEU A 194 -13.85 5.71 -1.32
CA LEU A 194 -14.65 6.81 -0.80
C LEU A 194 -16.06 6.35 -0.39
N SER A 195 -16.68 5.49 -1.18
CA SER A 195 -17.99 4.89 -0.85
C SER A 195 -17.91 4.06 0.41
N ALA A 196 -16.83 3.29 0.58
CA ALA A 196 -16.59 2.53 1.81
C ALA A 196 -16.39 3.46 3.03
N LEU A 197 -15.65 4.56 2.88
CA LEU A 197 -15.51 5.59 3.93
C LEU A 197 -16.87 6.15 4.34
N LYS A 198 -17.69 6.57 3.37
CA LYS A 198 -19.05 7.09 3.62
C LYS A 198 -19.90 6.07 4.36
N TRP A 199 -19.85 4.81 3.92
CA TRP A 199 -20.59 3.74 4.58
C TRP A 199 -20.11 3.52 6.03
N VAL A 200 -18.81 3.44 6.28
CA VAL A 200 -18.25 3.26 7.63
C VAL A 200 -18.63 4.42 8.54
N TYR A 201 -18.53 5.65 8.06
CA TYR A 201 -18.93 6.83 8.84
C TYR A 201 -20.41 6.80 9.22
N ASN A 202 -21.30 6.50 8.29
CA ASN A 202 -22.74 6.45 8.51
C ASN A 202 -23.14 5.30 9.47
N ASN A 203 -22.31 4.26 9.58
CA ASN A 203 -22.56 3.09 10.44
C ASN A 203 -21.68 3.09 11.71
N LYS A 204 -21.04 4.21 12.07
CA LYS A 204 -20.13 4.31 13.25
C LYS A 204 -20.76 3.77 14.52
N LYS A 205 -22.04 4.08 14.76
CA LYS A 205 -22.76 3.64 15.97
C LYS A 205 -22.98 2.13 15.97
N GLU A 206 -23.42 1.55 14.86
CA GLU A 206 -23.64 0.10 14.71
C GLU A 206 -22.33 -0.67 14.85
N LEU A 207 -21.25 -0.16 14.23
CA LEU A 207 -19.92 -0.73 14.30
C LEU A 207 -19.26 -0.55 15.67
N GLY A 208 -19.75 0.38 16.49
CA GLY A 208 -19.16 0.70 17.79
C GLY A 208 -17.82 1.41 17.70
N ILE A 209 -17.62 2.26 16.69
CA ILE A 209 -16.35 2.94 16.44
C ILE A 209 -16.39 4.42 16.79
N SER A 210 -15.25 4.93 17.27
CA SER A 210 -15.07 6.33 17.69
C SER A 210 -14.42 7.18 16.62
N LYS A 211 -13.35 6.67 16.00
CA LYS A 211 -12.50 7.36 15.03
C LYS A 211 -12.28 6.50 13.80
N ILE A 212 -12.00 7.14 12.66
CA ILE A 212 -11.69 6.47 11.40
C ILE A 212 -10.32 6.95 10.93
N ILE A 213 -9.36 6.01 10.84
CA ILE A 213 -8.07 6.21 10.21
C ILE A 213 -8.09 5.44 8.89
N ILE A 214 -7.72 6.09 7.80
CA ILE A 214 -7.50 5.39 6.53
C ILE A 214 -6.06 4.94 6.49
N SER A 215 -5.81 3.69 6.13
CA SER A 215 -4.45 3.15 6.07
C SER A 215 -4.31 2.15 4.93
N GLY A 216 -3.15 2.18 4.29
CA GLY A 216 -2.76 1.22 3.28
C GLY A 216 -1.29 1.33 2.93
N GLU A 217 -0.78 0.31 2.25
CA GLU A 217 0.60 0.29 1.76
C GLU A 217 0.64 0.37 0.23
N SER A 218 1.73 0.91 -0.34
CA SER A 218 1.97 0.99 -1.79
C SER A 218 0.78 1.65 -2.53
N GLY A 219 0.11 0.95 -3.44
CA GLY A 219 -1.13 1.41 -4.07
C GLY A 219 -2.24 1.74 -3.09
N GLY A 220 -2.39 0.98 -2.01
CA GLY A 220 -3.32 1.29 -0.91
C GLY A 220 -2.92 2.53 -0.13
N GLY A 221 -1.62 2.81 -0.03
CA GLY A 221 -1.08 4.06 0.51
C GLY A 221 -1.44 5.26 -0.36
N ASN A 222 -1.35 5.11 -1.69
CA ASN A 222 -1.87 6.09 -2.65
C ASN A 222 -3.36 6.35 -2.40
N LEU A 223 -4.17 5.29 -2.46
CA LEU A 223 -5.63 5.40 -2.28
C LEU A 223 -6.00 5.99 -0.92
N SER A 224 -5.19 5.76 0.14
CA SER A 224 -5.42 6.36 1.45
C SER A 224 -5.31 7.89 1.42
N ILE A 225 -4.28 8.41 0.77
CA ILE A 225 -4.08 9.85 0.59
C ILE A 225 -5.12 10.41 -0.40
N ALA A 226 -5.31 9.74 -1.55
CA ALA A 226 -6.25 10.15 -2.58
C ALA A 226 -7.71 10.22 -2.05
N THR A 227 -8.10 9.25 -1.19
CA THR A 227 -9.41 9.26 -0.54
C THR A 227 -9.58 10.47 0.39
N ALA A 228 -8.53 10.86 1.12
CA ALA A 228 -8.58 12.06 1.96
C ALA A 228 -8.67 13.35 1.12
N LEU A 229 -7.92 13.44 0.01
CA LEU A 229 -8.04 14.55 -0.95
C LEU A 229 -9.45 14.64 -1.53
N LYS A 230 -10.00 13.51 -1.96
CA LYS A 230 -11.34 13.45 -2.55
C LYS A 230 -12.44 13.74 -1.52
N ALA A 231 -12.29 13.23 -0.28
CA ALA A 231 -13.21 13.55 0.82
C ALA A 231 -13.22 15.07 1.15
N LYS A 232 -12.06 15.72 1.04
CA LYS A 232 -11.99 17.19 1.19
C LYS A 232 -12.71 17.89 0.04
N ASP A 233 -12.48 17.49 -1.19
CA ASP A 233 -13.13 18.03 -2.38
C ASP A 233 -14.67 17.93 -2.30
N GLU A 234 -15.16 16.81 -1.73
CA GLU A 234 -16.61 16.61 -1.51
C GLU A 234 -17.14 17.21 -0.19
N GLY A 235 -16.32 17.92 0.58
CA GLY A 235 -16.74 18.58 1.82
C GLY A 235 -16.99 17.64 3.01
N ILE A 236 -16.51 16.40 2.95
CA ILE A 236 -16.69 15.37 3.99
C ILE A 236 -15.38 14.97 4.67
N ILE A 237 -14.37 15.83 4.65
CA ILE A 237 -13.06 15.54 5.28
C ILE A 237 -13.15 15.22 6.77
N ASN A 238 -14.18 15.73 7.44
CA ASN A 238 -14.48 15.44 8.85
C ASN A 238 -14.87 13.97 9.11
N TYR A 239 -15.03 13.13 8.08
CA TYR A 239 -15.23 11.69 8.24
C TYR A 239 -13.92 10.97 8.60
N ILE A 240 -12.78 11.62 8.40
CA ILE A 240 -11.44 11.06 8.56
C ILE A 240 -10.74 11.74 9.75
N ASP A 241 -10.28 10.95 10.71
CA ASP A 241 -9.51 11.43 11.86
C ASP A 241 -7.99 11.41 11.60
N GLY A 242 -7.52 10.67 10.61
CA GLY A 242 -6.12 10.61 10.19
C GLY A 242 -5.88 9.66 9.04
N VAL A 243 -4.68 9.74 8.45
CA VAL A 243 -4.21 8.86 7.38
C VAL A 243 -2.86 8.27 7.78
N TYR A 244 -2.70 6.96 7.57
CA TYR A 244 -1.43 6.27 7.71
C TYR A 244 -1.08 5.56 6.39
N ALA A 245 -0.22 6.18 5.60
CA ALA A 245 0.25 5.66 4.32
C ALA A 245 1.64 5.03 4.46
N GLN A 246 1.79 3.77 4.10
CA GLN A 246 3.02 3.01 4.19
C GLN A 246 3.62 2.87 2.79
N CYS A 247 4.88 3.27 2.61
CA CYS A 247 5.60 3.24 1.33
C CYS A 247 4.67 3.55 0.13
N PRO A 248 3.96 4.70 0.13
CA PRO A 248 2.86 4.93 -0.79
C PRO A 248 3.33 5.13 -2.23
N TYR A 249 2.65 4.49 -3.18
CA TYR A 249 2.87 4.63 -4.61
C TYR A 249 2.12 5.87 -5.15
N ILE A 250 2.63 7.07 -4.89
CA ILE A 250 1.90 8.34 -5.12
C ILE A 250 2.30 9.10 -6.38
N SER A 251 3.30 8.62 -7.12
CA SER A 251 3.82 9.29 -8.31
C SER A 251 3.77 8.35 -9.52
N ASN A 252 3.61 8.92 -10.71
CA ASN A 252 3.75 8.25 -12.00
C ASN A 252 5.10 8.58 -12.69
N LEU A 253 6.06 9.16 -11.95
CA LEU A 253 7.34 9.64 -12.47
C LEU A 253 8.46 8.60 -12.31
N TYR A 254 8.25 7.37 -12.82
CA TYR A 254 9.26 6.31 -12.75
C TYR A 254 10.26 6.33 -13.91
N ASP A 255 10.39 7.45 -14.57
CA ASP A 255 11.45 7.65 -15.55
C ASP A 255 12.79 7.84 -14.83
N LYS A 256 13.78 7.01 -15.18
CA LYS A 256 15.17 7.11 -14.68
C LYS A 256 15.84 8.47 -14.94
N GLY A 257 15.23 9.32 -15.76
CA GLY A 257 15.67 10.70 -16.01
C GLY A 257 15.28 11.71 -14.93
N ASN A 258 14.44 11.35 -13.95
CA ASN A 258 14.01 12.29 -12.92
C ASN A 258 15.05 12.38 -11.78
N SER A 259 15.89 13.42 -11.82
CA SER A 259 16.96 13.64 -10.86
C SER A 259 16.50 14.01 -9.45
N ASP A 260 15.23 14.41 -9.28
CA ASP A 260 14.71 14.88 -8.00
C ASP A 260 14.26 13.70 -7.12
N LEU A 261 13.94 12.55 -7.74
CA LEU A 261 13.53 11.32 -7.08
C LEU A 261 14.65 10.28 -7.17
N LYS A 262 15.68 10.45 -6.36
CA LYS A 262 16.90 9.62 -6.40
C LYS A 262 16.64 8.14 -6.16
N SER A 263 15.70 7.82 -5.27
CA SER A 263 15.37 6.43 -4.94
C SER A 263 14.88 5.62 -6.13
N LEU A 264 14.26 6.26 -7.13
CA LEU A 264 13.84 5.62 -8.37
C LEU A 264 15.01 5.03 -9.19
N VAL A 265 16.20 5.56 -8.99
CA VAL A 265 17.42 5.08 -9.64
C VAL A 265 18.27 4.24 -8.69
N GLU A 266 18.49 4.74 -7.46
CA GLU A 266 19.33 4.10 -6.45
C GLU A 266 18.80 2.75 -6.00
N ASN A 267 17.49 2.58 -5.93
CA ASN A 267 16.83 1.39 -5.38
C ASN A 267 16.06 0.57 -6.43
N ASP A 268 16.08 1.00 -7.70
CA ASP A 268 15.39 0.29 -8.77
C ASP A 268 15.83 -1.18 -8.86
N THR A 269 14.87 -2.07 -9.06
CA THR A 269 15.03 -3.52 -9.21
C THR A 269 15.41 -4.32 -7.95
N TYR A 270 15.53 -3.70 -6.78
CA TYR A 270 15.70 -4.46 -5.55
C TYR A 270 14.43 -5.22 -5.16
N PHE A 271 13.38 -4.52 -4.92
CA PHE A 271 12.07 -5.08 -4.54
C PHE A 271 11.00 -4.77 -5.58
N LEU A 272 11.03 -3.56 -6.11
CA LEU A 272 10.17 -3.09 -7.18
C LEU A 272 11.01 -2.67 -8.37
N ARG A 273 10.37 -2.59 -9.53
CA ARG A 273 10.96 -2.10 -10.77
C ARG A 273 10.21 -0.88 -11.28
N GLY A 274 10.95 0.14 -11.68
CA GLY A 274 10.38 1.35 -12.25
C GLY A 274 9.61 1.09 -13.56
N ASP A 275 10.10 0.19 -14.42
CA ASP A 275 9.41 -0.18 -15.66
C ASP A 275 8.07 -0.89 -15.39
N SER A 276 7.98 -1.78 -14.41
CA SER A 276 6.73 -2.40 -13.99
C SER A 276 5.76 -1.37 -13.41
N SER A 277 6.25 -0.43 -12.60
CA SER A 277 5.46 0.68 -12.08
C SER A 277 4.91 1.57 -13.18
N ASN A 278 5.72 1.88 -14.20
CA ASN A 278 5.27 2.66 -15.37
C ASN A 278 4.19 1.95 -16.17
N ILE A 279 4.26 0.61 -16.30
CA ILE A 279 3.19 -0.17 -16.94
C ILE A 279 1.88 0.00 -16.17
N MET A 280 1.90 -0.14 -14.84
CA MET A 280 0.72 0.09 -14.00
C MET A 280 0.20 1.51 -14.14
N ALA A 281 1.07 2.53 -14.05
CA ALA A 281 0.71 3.92 -14.19
C ALA A 281 0.05 4.22 -15.55
N SER A 282 0.59 3.63 -16.62
CA SER A 282 0.06 3.83 -17.99
C SER A 282 -1.36 3.30 -18.18
N LEU A 283 -1.77 2.34 -17.37
CA LEU A 283 -3.12 1.74 -17.40
C LEU A 283 -4.06 2.40 -16.38
N TYR A 284 -3.51 2.99 -15.30
CA TYR A 284 -4.31 3.59 -14.23
C TYR A 284 -4.92 4.92 -14.65
N ASP A 285 -4.08 5.95 -14.85
CA ASP A 285 -4.50 7.30 -15.27
C ASP A 285 -3.53 7.92 -16.29
N GLY A 286 -2.56 7.13 -16.76
CA GLY A 286 -1.53 7.56 -17.71
C GLY A 286 -0.25 8.08 -17.06
N ILE A 287 0.87 7.88 -17.76
CA ILE A 287 2.22 8.27 -17.28
C ILE A 287 2.44 9.79 -17.29
N ASP A 288 1.67 10.53 -18.09
CA ASP A 288 1.77 11.99 -18.21
C ASP A 288 0.70 12.72 -17.39
N SER A 289 -0.17 11.99 -16.70
CA SER A 289 -1.24 12.58 -15.89
C SER A 289 -0.67 13.36 -14.70
N LYS A 290 -1.26 14.52 -14.46
CA LYS A 290 -1.00 15.35 -13.26
C LYS A 290 -2.22 15.45 -12.35
N ASN A 291 -3.13 14.51 -12.45
CA ASN A 291 -4.32 14.48 -11.64
C ASN A 291 -3.97 14.14 -10.17
N PRO A 292 -4.15 15.04 -9.20
CA PRO A 292 -3.77 14.81 -7.81
C PRO A 292 -4.62 13.74 -7.11
N PHE A 293 -5.78 13.40 -7.65
CA PHE A 293 -6.61 12.31 -7.11
C PHE A 293 -6.15 10.93 -7.59
N ALA A 294 -5.44 10.86 -8.71
CA ALA A 294 -4.78 9.64 -9.16
C ALA A 294 -3.37 9.53 -8.57
N TRP A 295 -2.67 10.64 -8.60
CA TRP A 295 -1.27 10.77 -8.21
C TRP A 295 -1.09 11.91 -7.21
N PRO A 296 -1.24 11.65 -5.90
CA PRO A 296 -1.12 12.66 -4.84
C PRO A 296 0.18 13.48 -4.84
N TYR A 297 1.24 12.99 -5.45
CA TYR A 297 2.48 13.74 -5.69
C TYR A 297 2.25 15.09 -6.40
N HIS A 298 1.24 15.17 -7.26
CA HIS A 298 0.91 16.38 -8.02
C HIS A 298 -0.05 17.31 -7.28
N ALA A 299 -0.36 17.03 -6.00
CA ALA A 299 -1.26 17.89 -5.25
C ALA A 299 -0.62 19.23 -4.91
N GLU A 300 -1.27 20.31 -5.32
CA GLU A 300 -0.88 21.66 -4.94
C GLU A 300 -1.11 21.90 -3.44
N ILE A 301 -0.32 22.80 -2.84
CA ILE A 301 -0.36 23.10 -1.39
C ILE A 301 -1.78 23.47 -0.92
N ASP A 302 -2.55 24.18 -1.73
CA ASP A 302 -3.92 24.56 -1.36
C ASP A 302 -4.87 23.38 -1.25
N LEU A 303 -4.64 22.33 -2.02
CA LEU A 303 -5.39 21.07 -1.89
C LEU A 303 -5.03 20.32 -0.59
N LEU A 304 -3.81 20.50 -0.09
CA LEU A 304 -3.33 19.84 1.14
C LEU A 304 -3.79 20.55 2.43
N LYS A 305 -4.11 21.84 2.39
CA LYS A 305 -4.53 22.60 3.57
C LYS A 305 -5.82 22.04 4.16
N GLY A 306 -5.83 21.87 5.49
CA GLY A 306 -7.01 21.38 6.21
C GLY A 306 -7.26 19.87 6.13
N LEU A 307 -6.32 19.10 5.59
CA LEU A 307 -6.33 17.65 5.71
C LEU A 307 -6.08 17.23 7.18
N PRO A 308 -6.59 16.06 7.59
CA PRO A 308 -6.28 15.49 8.91
C PRO A 308 -4.80 15.14 9.02
N PRO A 309 -4.29 14.82 10.23
CA PRO A 309 -2.92 14.36 10.40
C PRO A 309 -2.59 13.18 9.47
N HIS A 310 -1.43 13.25 8.80
CA HIS A 310 -0.89 12.19 7.96
C HIS A 310 0.41 11.67 8.56
N ILE A 311 0.53 10.35 8.64
CA ILE A 311 1.80 9.66 8.90
C ILE A 311 2.17 8.92 7.62
N ILE A 312 3.33 9.23 7.08
CA ILE A 312 3.87 8.56 5.91
C ILE A 312 5.16 7.86 6.33
N THR A 313 5.24 6.57 6.10
CA THR A 313 6.44 5.78 6.35
C THR A 313 7.00 5.26 5.03
N VAL A 314 8.32 5.24 4.92
CA VAL A 314 9.06 4.77 3.75
C VAL A 314 10.18 3.84 4.17
N ASN A 315 10.63 3.00 3.24
CA ASN A 315 11.75 2.09 3.46
C ASN A 315 13.01 2.63 2.76
N GLU A 316 14.18 2.46 3.36
CA GLU A 316 15.45 2.99 2.84
C GLU A 316 15.77 2.50 1.43
N LEU A 317 15.53 1.21 1.14
CA LEU A 317 15.85 0.58 -0.14
C LEU A 317 14.65 0.47 -1.08
N ASP A 318 13.60 1.25 -0.83
CA ASP A 318 12.40 1.26 -1.66
C ASP A 318 12.54 2.31 -2.78
N PRO A 319 12.28 1.97 -4.05
CA PRO A 319 12.18 2.97 -5.12
C PRO A 319 11.13 4.05 -4.86
N LEU A 320 10.11 3.76 -4.04
CA LEU A 320 9.02 4.69 -3.69
C LEU A 320 9.40 5.67 -2.56
N ARG A 321 10.65 5.65 -2.04
CA ARG A 321 11.05 6.39 -0.84
C ARG A 321 10.94 7.90 -0.99
N ASP A 322 11.38 8.49 -2.11
CA ASP A 322 11.42 9.93 -2.36
C ASP A 322 10.09 10.39 -2.96
#